data_4fcb78ab64dc7eab80e4fd0e60309ba9
#
_entry.id   4fcb78ab64dc7eab80e4fd0e60309ba9
#
_cell.length_a   1.000
_cell.length_b   1.000
_cell.length_c   1.000
_cell.angle_alpha   90.00
_cell.angle_beta   90.00
_cell.angle_gamma   90.00
#
_symmetry.space_group_name_H-M   'P 1'
#
loop_
_entity.id
_entity.type
_entity.pdbx_description
1 polymer ?
#
loop_
_entity_poly.entity_id
_entity_poly.type
_entity_poly.pdbx_seq_one_letter_code
_entity_poly.pdbx_strand_id
1 'polypeptide(L)'
;EQLRTYIEGATLSDSSSHSGARVLYLDSGYYLKIDQKGRLEREASIARWFETKGLGTPVIEYLSKDKDYLLTKEAIAHDALAFLDQPEKICRTMAEALQKLHSLNPKNFPSDNHLQAYKERALKNYEKGEFYAKALLPQFQINSREEAFQLIQEHGHLLKTDAFIHGDACLPNFILKDAD
;
A
#
# COMPACT_ATOMS: atom_id res chain seq x y z
N GLU A 1 26.32 -9.92 -0.36
CA GLU A 1 26.49 -10.94 -1.43
C GLU A 1 25.14 -11.31 -2.07
N GLN A 2 24.09 -11.58 -1.31
CA GLN A 2 22.80 -12.05 -1.84
C GLN A 2 22.16 -11.10 -2.87
N LEU A 3 22.02 -9.80 -2.55
CA LEU A 3 21.47 -8.82 -3.51
C LEU A 3 22.32 -8.66 -4.77
N ARG A 4 23.63 -8.87 -4.68
CA ARG A 4 24.55 -8.69 -5.80
C ARG A 4 24.21 -9.62 -6.97
N THR A 5 23.79 -10.84 -6.69
CA THR A 5 23.41 -11.84 -7.70
C THR A 5 22.26 -11.38 -8.59
N TYR A 6 21.36 -10.54 -8.06
CA TYR A 6 20.20 -10.01 -8.81
C TYR A 6 20.50 -8.71 -9.55
N ILE A 7 21.48 -7.93 -9.07
CA ILE A 7 21.81 -6.60 -9.60
C ILE A 7 22.93 -6.68 -10.64
N GLU A 8 23.86 -7.63 -10.49
CA GLU A 8 25.03 -7.75 -11.37
C GLU A 8 24.59 -8.15 -12.78
N GLY A 9 24.89 -7.27 -13.74
CA GLY A 9 24.49 -7.43 -15.13
C GLY A 9 23.08 -6.95 -15.50
N ALA A 10 22.25 -6.57 -14.52
CA ALA A 10 20.91 -6.04 -14.79
C ALA A 10 20.95 -4.55 -15.18
N THR A 11 20.14 -4.18 -16.15
CA THR A 11 19.85 -2.78 -16.48
C THR A 11 18.85 -2.22 -15.46
N LEU A 12 19.19 -1.08 -14.88
CA LEU A 12 18.37 -0.41 -13.86
C LEU A 12 17.64 0.78 -14.46
N SER A 13 16.33 0.85 -14.24
CA SER A 13 15.51 2.03 -14.54
C SER A 13 14.87 2.58 -13.27
N ASP A 14 14.77 3.91 -13.16
CA ASP A 14 14.11 4.55 -12.02
C ASP A 14 12.60 4.43 -12.15
N SER A 15 11.97 3.85 -11.16
CA SER A 15 10.52 3.65 -11.02
C SER A 15 9.98 4.31 -9.75
N SER A 16 10.70 5.29 -9.22
CA SER A 16 10.35 5.96 -7.97
C SER A 16 9.04 6.73 -8.07
N SER A 17 8.23 6.66 -7.02
CA SER A 17 7.02 7.43 -6.83
C SER A 17 7.26 8.58 -5.84
N HIS A 18 6.21 9.34 -5.51
CA HIS A 18 6.27 10.46 -4.56
C HIS A 18 6.50 10.06 -3.09
N SER A 19 6.72 8.80 -2.76
CA SER A 19 6.86 8.29 -1.38
C SER A 19 8.20 8.61 -0.71
N GLY A 20 9.15 9.21 -1.44
CA GLY A 20 10.50 9.54 -0.93
C GLY A 20 11.50 8.39 -0.90
N ALA A 21 11.07 7.14 -1.05
CA ALA A 21 11.95 6.00 -1.27
C ALA A 21 12.36 5.92 -2.74
N ARG A 22 13.59 5.49 -3.00
CA ARG A 22 14.03 5.21 -4.36
C ARG A 22 13.61 3.80 -4.75
N VAL A 23 12.95 3.64 -5.90
CA VAL A 23 12.55 2.36 -6.46
C VAL A 23 13.22 2.18 -7.81
N LEU A 24 13.94 1.09 -7.97
CA LEU A 24 14.63 0.71 -9.21
C LEU A 24 13.99 -0.56 -9.77
N TYR A 25 13.61 -0.53 -11.03
CA TYR A 25 13.25 -1.72 -11.77
C TYR A 25 14.51 -2.35 -12.39
N LEU A 26 14.65 -3.65 -12.24
CA LEU A 26 15.68 -4.46 -12.84
C LEU A 26 15.07 -5.21 -14.03
N ASP A 27 15.69 -5.15 -15.21
CA ASP A 27 15.22 -5.84 -16.42
C ASP A 27 15.20 -7.39 -16.28
N SER A 28 15.78 -7.91 -15.21
CA SER A 28 15.69 -9.30 -14.78
C SER A 28 14.38 -9.66 -14.07
N GLY A 29 13.40 -8.73 -13.98
CA GLY A 29 12.07 -8.96 -13.40
C GLY A 29 12.00 -8.77 -11.89
N TYR A 30 12.69 -7.75 -11.36
CA TYR A 30 12.66 -7.42 -9.94
C TYR A 30 12.53 -5.92 -9.70
N TYR A 31 12.01 -5.55 -8.53
CA TYR A 31 12.02 -4.18 -8.01
C TYR A 31 12.88 -4.10 -6.77
N LEU A 32 13.82 -3.15 -6.77
CA LEU A 32 14.67 -2.83 -5.63
C LEU A 32 14.24 -1.49 -5.03
N LYS A 33 13.64 -1.53 -3.85
CA LYS A 33 13.31 -0.35 -3.07
C LYS A 33 14.43 -0.04 -2.08
N ILE A 34 14.83 1.23 -2.01
CA ILE A 34 15.92 1.72 -1.16
C ILE A 34 15.41 2.90 -0.34
N ASP A 35 15.59 2.86 0.98
CA ASP A 35 15.22 3.95 1.89
C ASP A 35 16.23 4.07 3.04
N GLN A 36 16.01 5.04 3.91
CA GLN A 36 16.78 5.21 5.12
C GLN A 36 16.63 3.97 6.01
N LYS A 37 17.69 3.68 6.76
CA LYS A 37 17.74 2.54 7.69
C LYS A 37 16.53 2.51 8.65
N GLY A 38 15.90 1.34 8.78
CA GLY A 38 14.74 1.09 9.63
C GLY A 38 13.39 1.45 9.01
N ARG A 39 13.36 1.98 7.76
CA ARG A 39 12.09 2.39 7.15
C ARG A 39 11.38 1.29 6.37
N LEU A 40 12.10 0.30 5.86
CA LEU A 40 11.52 -0.78 5.06
C LEU A 40 11.32 -2.10 5.82
N GLU A 41 11.82 -2.22 7.04
CA GLU A 41 11.70 -3.45 7.85
C GLU A 41 10.24 -3.87 8.04
N ARG A 42 9.40 -2.91 8.42
CA ARG A 42 7.97 -3.15 8.59
C ARG A 42 7.29 -3.53 7.29
N GLU A 43 7.60 -2.82 6.20
CA GLU A 43 7.05 -3.11 4.87
C GLU A 43 7.44 -4.52 4.41
N ALA A 44 8.71 -4.91 4.59
CA ALA A 44 9.19 -6.24 4.27
C ALA A 44 8.49 -7.33 5.08
N SER A 45 8.28 -7.10 6.37
CA SER A 45 7.59 -8.05 7.26
C SER A 45 6.11 -8.23 6.87
N ILE A 46 5.43 -7.14 6.57
CA ILE A 46 4.03 -7.15 6.10
C ILE A 46 3.91 -7.84 4.75
N ALA A 47 4.79 -7.52 3.80
CA ALA A 47 4.79 -8.13 2.47
C ALA A 47 5.01 -9.65 2.54
N ARG A 48 5.95 -10.12 3.35
CA ARG A 48 6.18 -11.55 3.59
C ARG A 48 4.95 -12.24 4.21
N TRP A 49 4.28 -11.56 5.15
CA TRP A 49 3.08 -12.12 5.75
C TRP A 49 1.96 -12.27 4.70
N PHE A 50 1.72 -11.28 3.86
CA PHE A 50 0.74 -11.35 2.78
C PHE A 50 1.11 -12.40 1.73
N GLU A 51 2.39 -12.55 1.41
CA GLU A 51 2.88 -13.62 0.53
C GLU A 51 2.44 -15.00 1.04
N THR A 52 2.52 -15.27 2.36
CA THR A 52 2.03 -16.54 2.95
C THR A 52 0.51 -16.73 2.79
N LYS A 53 -0.23 -15.69 2.44
CA LYS A 53 -1.69 -15.72 2.18
C LYS A 53 -2.01 -15.74 0.68
N GLY A 54 -0.98 -15.80 -0.17
CA GLY A 54 -1.12 -15.72 -1.62
C GLY A 54 -1.63 -14.34 -2.07
N LEU A 55 -1.19 -13.28 -1.39
CA LEU A 55 -1.44 -11.87 -1.73
C LEU A 55 -0.10 -11.13 -1.86
N GLY A 56 -0.07 -10.16 -2.77
CA GLY A 56 1.14 -9.39 -3.05
C GLY A 56 2.19 -10.15 -3.87
N THR A 57 3.34 -9.52 -4.04
CA THR A 57 4.47 -10.06 -4.78
C THR A 57 5.49 -10.69 -3.83
N PRO A 58 6.23 -11.74 -4.26
CA PRO A 58 7.24 -12.39 -3.42
C PRO A 58 8.34 -11.42 -2.97
N VAL A 59 8.66 -11.45 -1.69
CA VAL A 59 9.82 -10.78 -1.13
C VAL A 59 11.04 -11.69 -1.28
N ILE A 60 11.96 -11.30 -2.13
CA ILE A 60 13.18 -12.07 -2.39
C ILE A 60 14.20 -11.84 -1.26
N GLU A 61 14.44 -10.58 -0.91
CA GLU A 61 15.44 -10.24 0.10
C GLU A 61 15.09 -8.92 0.79
N TYR A 62 15.37 -8.83 2.07
CA TYR A 62 15.44 -7.57 2.81
C TYR A 62 16.78 -7.49 3.52
N LEU A 63 17.47 -6.40 3.32
CA LEU A 63 18.78 -6.14 3.91
C LEU A 63 18.81 -4.74 4.53
N SER A 64 19.22 -4.66 5.81
CA SER A 64 19.46 -3.39 6.50
C SER A 64 20.96 -3.25 6.81
N LYS A 65 21.59 -2.23 6.23
CA LYS A 65 23.00 -1.86 6.44
C LYS A 65 23.12 -0.37 6.75
N ASP A 66 23.72 0.39 5.85
CA ASP A 66 23.74 1.85 5.82
C ASP A 66 22.36 2.42 5.46
N LYS A 67 21.64 1.69 4.63
CA LYS A 67 20.26 1.90 4.23
C LYS A 67 19.48 0.58 4.31
N ASP A 68 18.17 0.67 4.14
CA ASP A 68 17.32 -0.48 3.91
C ASP A 68 17.18 -0.74 2.41
N TYR A 69 17.24 -2.02 2.05
CA TYR A 69 17.09 -2.54 0.71
C TYR A 69 16.04 -3.65 0.72
N LEU A 70 14.98 -3.49 -0.07
CA LEU A 70 13.92 -4.48 -0.22
C LEU A 70 13.82 -4.87 -1.68
N LEU A 71 14.12 -6.13 -1.97
CA LEU A 71 14.02 -6.73 -3.30
C LEU A 71 12.75 -7.56 -3.39
N THR A 72 11.88 -7.24 -4.33
CA THR A 72 10.66 -7.97 -4.62
C THR A 72 10.65 -8.46 -6.06
N LYS A 73 9.94 -9.57 -6.31
CA LYS A 73 9.74 -10.07 -7.66
C LYS A 73 8.69 -9.23 -8.38
N GLU A 74 8.89 -8.98 -9.66
CA GLU A 74 7.88 -8.37 -10.52
C GLU A 74 6.64 -9.28 -10.62
N ALA A 75 5.47 -8.67 -10.56
CA ALA A 75 4.23 -9.36 -10.93
C ALA A 75 4.12 -9.37 -12.46
N ILE A 76 4.13 -10.56 -13.06
CA ILE A 76 3.93 -10.73 -14.52
C ILE A 76 2.44 -10.52 -14.81
N ALA A 77 2.02 -9.26 -14.92
CA ALA A 77 0.66 -8.85 -15.20
C ALA A 77 0.64 -7.32 -15.42
N HIS A 78 -0.50 -6.79 -15.79
CA HIS A 78 -0.69 -5.35 -16.02
C HIS A 78 -1.47 -4.72 -14.86
N ASP A 79 -1.26 -3.42 -14.60
CA ASP A 79 -2.12 -2.70 -13.68
C ASP A 79 -3.55 -2.55 -14.27
N ALA A 80 -4.52 -2.24 -13.41
CA ALA A 80 -5.90 -2.15 -13.84
C ALA A 80 -6.17 -1.03 -14.86
N LEU A 81 -5.27 -0.05 -15.01
CA LEU A 81 -5.38 1.01 -16.00
C LEU A 81 -5.26 0.47 -17.44
N ALA A 82 -4.54 -0.64 -17.63
CA ALA A 82 -4.42 -1.28 -18.95
C ALA A 82 -5.74 -1.91 -19.45
N PHE A 83 -6.76 -2.02 -18.57
CA PHE A 83 -8.05 -2.69 -18.86
C PHE A 83 -9.26 -1.75 -18.76
N LEU A 84 -9.08 -0.44 -18.96
CA LEU A 84 -10.17 0.54 -18.85
C LEU A 84 -11.33 0.30 -19.83
N ASP A 85 -11.08 -0.41 -20.91
CA ASP A 85 -12.08 -0.91 -21.87
C ASP A 85 -12.87 -2.14 -21.36
N GLN A 86 -12.47 -2.73 -20.22
CA GLN A 86 -13.06 -3.91 -19.59
C GLN A 86 -13.50 -3.63 -18.15
N PRO A 87 -14.42 -2.68 -17.90
CA PRO A 87 -14.74 -2.23 -16.52
C PRO A 87 -15.32 -3.34 -15.65
N GLU A 88 -16.07 -4.29 -16.22
CA GLU A 88 -16.60 -5.43 -15.48
C GLU A 88 -15.49 -6.36 -14.97
N LYS A 89 -14.45 -6.59 -15.79
CA LYS A 89 -13.27 -7.37 -15.38
C LYS A 89 -12.56 -6.69 -14.22
N ILE A 90 -12.32 -5.37 -14.32
CA ILE A 90 -11.70 -4.58 -13.25
C ILE A 90 -12.52 -4.70 -11.97
N CYS A 91 -13.81 -4.37 -12.01
CA CYS A 91 -14.67 -4.39 -10.83
C CYS A 91 -14.71 -5.76 -10.17
N ARG A 92 -14.83 -6.83 -10.95
CA ARG A 92 -14.84 -8.21 -10.44
C ARG A 92 -13.53 -8.56 -9.76
N THR A 93 -12.39 -8.34 -10.42
CA THR A 93 -11.07 -8.68 -9.88
C THR A 93 -10.76 -7.89 -8.62
N MET A 94 -11.09 -6.59 -8.60
CA MET A 94 -10.91 -5.76 -7.41
C MET A 94 -11.79 -6.24 -6.26
N ALA A 95 -13.06 -6.56 -6.53
CA ALA A 95 -13.99 -7.07 -5.51
C ALA A 95 -13.50 -8.40 -4.91
N GLU A 96 -13.06 -9.34 -5.75
CA GLU A 96 -12.50 -10.63 -5.31
C GLU A 96 -11.23 -10.45 -4.46
N ALA A 97 -10.31 -9.58 -4.89
CA ALA A 97 -9.10 -9.29 -4.14
C ALA A 97 -9.39 -8.64 -2.78
N LEU A 98 -10.31 -7.67 -2.73
CA LEU A 98 -10.73 -7.03 -1.49
C LEU A 98 -11.49 -8.01 -0.58
N GLN A 99 -12.37 -8.84 -1.12
CA GLN A 99 -13.05 -9.88 -0.34
C GLN A 99 -12.05 -10.86 0.28
N LYS A 100 -11.05 -11.30 -0.49
CA LYS A 100 -9.97 -12.14 0.02
C LYS A 100 -9.22 -11.45 1.16
N LEU A 101 -8.84 -10.17 0.98
CA LEU A 101 -8.17 -9.37 2.00
C LEU A 101 -9.01 -9.25 3.27
N HIS A 102 -10.28 -8.87 3.15
CA HIS A 102 -11.21 -8.68 4.28
C HIS A 102 -11.50 -9.99 5.05
N SER A 103 -11.37 -11.15 4.39
CA SER A 103 -11.58 -12.45 5.01
C SER A 103 -10.37 -12.98 5.80
N LEU A 104 -9.22 -12.33 5.72
CA LEU A 104 -8.03 -12.78 6.41
C LEU A 104 -8.15 -12.59 7.93
N ASN A 105 -7.73 -13.61 8.66
CA ASN A 105 -7.58 -13.49 10.11
C ASN A 105 -6.32 -12.68 10.45
N PRO A 106 -6.41 -11.59 11.23
CA PRO A 106 -5.27 -10.76 11.59
C PRO A 106 -4.30 -11.40 12.61
N LYS A 107 -4.58 -12.63 13.05
CA LYS A 107 -3.70 -13.33 13.97
C LYS A 107 -2.28 -13.45 13.41
N ASN A 108 -1.29 -13.08 14.22
CA ASN A 108 0.14 -13.04 13.85
C ASN A 108 0.48 -12.06 12.71
N PHE A 109 -0.34 -11.06 12.49
CA PHE A 109 0.02 -9.97 11.60
C PHE A 109 1.17 -9.16 12.21
N PRO A 110 2.24 -8.86 11.45
CA PRO A 110 3.48 -8.26 11.97
C PRO A 110 3.37 -6.74 12.18
N SER A 111 2.20 -6.23 12.47
CA SER A 111 1.99 -4.80 12.71
C SER A 111 0.78 -4.58 13.59
N ASP A 112 0.86 -3.52 14.38
CA ASP A 112 -0.24 -3.08 15.23
C ASP A 112 -1.38 -2.46 14.44
N ASN A 113 -2.53 -2.40 15.11
CA ASN A 113 -3.68 -1.65 14.61
C ASN A 113 -3.40 -0.15 14.59
N HIS A 114 -3.59 0.47 13.44
CA HIS A 114 -3.27 1.89 13.23
C HIS A 114 -4.43 2.85 13.52
N LEU A 115 -5.61 2.38 13.92
CA LEU A 115 -6.77 3.24 14.14
C LEU A 115 -6.46 4.38 15.11
N GLN A 116 -5.80 4.06 16.22
CA GLN A 116 -5.41 5.08 17.20
C GLN A 116 -4.43 6.10 16.60
N ALA A 117 -3.42 5.64 15.87
CA ALA A 117 -2.48 6.52 15.20
C ALA A 117 -3.13 7.42 14.12
N TYR A 118 -4.17 6.92 13.43
CA TYR A 118 -4.96 7.74 12.52
C TYR A 118 -5.75 8.83 13.24
N LYS A 119 -6.36 8.51 14.39
CA LYS A 119 -7.09 9.48 15.22
C LYS A 119 -6.16 10.57 15.76
N GLU A 120 -5.00 10.18 16.26
CA GLU A 120 -3.97 11.13 16.76
C GLU A 120 -3.45 12.03 15.63
N ARG A 121 -3.25 11.49 14.43
CA ARG A 121 -2.87 12.27 13.25
C ARG A 121 -3.97 13.27 12.86
N ALA A 122 -5.23 12.84 12.87
CA ALA A 122 -6.36 13.71 12.56
C ALA A 122 -6.43 14.89 13.56
N LEU A 123 -6.29 14.62 14.86
CA LEU A 123 -6.23 15.66 15.89
C LEU A 123 -5.06 16.62 15.63
N LYS A 124 -3.87 16.09 15.40
CA LYS A 124 -2.67 16.91 15.14
C LYS A 124 -2.81 17.79 13.89
N ASN A 125 -3.41 17.27 12.84
CA ASN A 125 -3.67 18.04 11.62
C ASN A 125 -4.72 19.13 11.86
N TYR A 126 -5.77 18.82 12.63
CA TYR A 126 -6.76 19.81 13.05
C TYR A 126 -6.12 20.97 13.86
N GLU A 127 -5.28 20.66 14.86
CA GLU A 127 -4.57 21.64 15.68
C GLU A 127 -3.64 22.53 14.86
N LYS A 128 -2.99 22.00 13.84
CA LYS A 128 -2.16 22.74 12.90
C LYS A 128 -2.94 23.58 11.87
N GLY A 129 -4.23 23.42 11.79
CA GLY A 129 -5.06 24.06 10.78
C GLY A 129 -4.97 23.41 9.38
N GLU A 130 -4.45 22.20 9.28
CA GLU A 130 -4.33 21.46 8.04
C GLU A 130 -5.69 20.87 7.66
N PHE A 131 -6.28 21.38 6.57
CA PHE A 131 -7.54 20.89 6.03
C PHE A 131 -7.58 21.09 4.51
N TYR A 132 -7.81 20.01 3.79
CA TYR A 132 -7.89 20.04 2.33
C TYR A 132 -9.33 19.80 1.87
N ALA A 133 -10.14 20.86 1.88
CA ALA A 133 -11.57 20.82 1.55
C ALA A 133 -11.87 20.20 0.17
N LYS A 134 -10.98 20.40 -0.82
CA LYS A 134 -11.16 19.87 -2.18
C LYS A 134 -11.10 18.35 -2.26
N ALA A 135 -10.57 17.68 -1.23
CA ALA A 135 -10.55 16.22 -1.15
C ALA A 135 -11.89 15.63 -0.69
N LEU A 136 -12.79 16.46 -0.17
CA LEU A 136 -14.11 16.03 0.27
C LEU A 136 -15.07 16.00 -0.91
N LEU A 137 -15.83 14.90 -0.99
CA LEU A 137 -16.87 14.80 -2.00
C LEU A 137 -18.05 15.68 -1.61
N PRO A 138 -18.70 16.38 -2.56
CA PRO A 138 -19.80 17.31 -2.29
C PRO A 138 -20.97 16.71 -1.48
N GLN A 139 -21.22 15.42 -1.63
CA GLN A 139 -22.30 14.73 -0.90
C GLN A 139 -22.10 14.70 0.62
N PHE A 140 -20.90 14.89 1.13
CA PHE A 140 -20.66 14.95 2.57
C PHE A 140 -21.06 16.28 3.19
N GLN A 141 -21.26 17.33 2.40
CA GLN A 141 -21.65 18.66 2.85
C GLN A 141 -20.76 19.23 3.98
N ILE A 142 -19.49 18.83 4.01
CA ILE A 142 -18.51 19.29 5.01
C ILE A 142 -17.79 20.50 4.43
N ASN A 143 -17.94 21.65 5.07
CA ASN A 143 -17.46 22.93 4.55
C ASN A 143 -16.28 23.51 5.37
N SER A 144 -16.02 22.96 6.55
CA SER A 144 -14.95 23.44 7.43
C SER A 144 -14.16 22.28 8.06
N ARG A 145 -12.98 22.60 8.56
CA ARG A 145 -12.18 21.62 9.31
C ARG A 145 -12.83 21.28 10.65
N GLU A 146 -13.56 22.22 11.24
CA GLU A 146 -14.30 22.06 12.49
C GLU A 146 -15.39 21.01 12.32
N GLU A 147 -16.20 21.12 11.26
CA GLU A 147 -17.22 20.13 10.91
C GLU A 147 -16.62 18.75 10.63
N ALA A 148 -15.51 18.69 9.86
CA ALA A 148 -14.81 17.42 9.58
C ALA A 148 -14.30 16.77 10.86
N PHE A 149 -13.71 17.54 11.76
CA PHE A 149 -13.17 17.03 13.02
C PHE A 149 -14.26 16.60 13.99
N GLN A 150 -15.36 17.36 14.07
CA GLN A 150 -16.54 17.01 14.86
C GLN A 150 -17.11 15.64 14.42
N LEU A 151 -17.24 15.39 13.12
CA LEU A 151 -17.66 14.08 12.59
C LEU A 151 -16.75 12.94 13.05
N ILE A 152 -15.42 13.16 13.06
CA ILE A 152 -14.47 12.15 13.54
C ILE A 152 -14.68 11.89 15.04
N GLN A 153 -14.94 12.92 15.84
CA GLN A 153 -15.18 12.79 17.28
C GLN A 153 -16.51 12.05 17.55
N GLU A 154 -17.58 12.42 16.87
CA GLU A 154 -18.91 11.87 17.07
C GLU A 154 -19.02 10.41 16.60
N HIS A 155 -18.41 10.10 15.44
CA HIS A 155 -18.58 8.80 14.77
C HIS A 155 -17.34 7.89 14.83
N GLY A 156 -16.22 8.38 15.31
CA GLY A 156 -14.98 7.60 15.38
C GLY A 156 -15.07 6.31 16.23
N HIS A 157 -16.06 6.23 17.13
CA HIS A 157 -16.33 5.03 17.92
C HIS A 157 -16.98 3.90 17.09
N LEU A 158 -17.57 4.22 15.92
CA LEU A 158 -18.17 3.25 15.01
C LEU A 158 -17.11 2.50 14.18
N LEU A 159 -15.89 3.02 14.11
CA LEU A 159 -14.80 2.38 13.37
C LEU A 159 -14.38 1.10 14.09
N LYS A 160 -14.48 -0.01 13.39
CA LYS A 160 -14.05 -1.34 13.87
C LYS A 160 -12.69 -1.70 13.31
N THR A 161 -12.05 -2.65 13.94
CA THR A 161 -10.70 -3.14 13.57
C THR A 161 -10.67 -4.66 13.45
N ASP A 162 -11.76 -5.21 12.97
CA ASP A 162 -12.01 -6.64 12.83
C ASP A 162 -11.70 -7.18 11.42
N ALA A 163 -11.32 -6.31 10.50
CA ALA A 163 -10.94 -6.69 9.15
C ALA A 163 -9.74 -5.88 8.64
N PHE A 164 -8.97 -6.47 7.73
CA PHE A 164 -7.98 -5.73 6.96
C PHE A 164 -8.67 -4.83 5.94
N ILE A 165 -8.15 -3.63 5.76
CA ILE A 165 -8.50 -2.76 4.65
C ILE A 165 -7.27 -2.49 3.80
N HIS A 166 -7.44 -2.31 2.49
CA HIS A 166 -6.34 -1.95 1.60
C HIS A 166 -5.79 -0.55 1.89
N GLY A 167 -6.68 0.39 2.22
CA GLY A 167 -6.32 1.77 2.56
C GLY A 167 -6.08 2.68 1.35
N ASP A 168 -5.80 2.12 0.18
CA ASP A 168 -5.59 2.85 -1.09
C ASP A 168 -6.00 1.97 -2.28
N ALA A 169 -7.28 1.60 -2.34
CA ALA A 169 -7.84 0.72 -3.36
C ALA A 169 -8.15 1.47 -4.66
N CYS A 170 -7.12 2.03 -5.29
CA CYS A 170 -7.21 2.66 -6.60
C CYS A 170 -6.67 1.75 -7.72
N LEU A 171 -7.04 2.04 -8.98
CA LEU A 171 -6.74 1.17 -10.13
C LEU A 171 -5.24 0.82 -10.28
N PRO A 172 -4.29 1.76 -10.13
CA PRO A 172 -2.87 1.45 -10.26
C PRO A 172 -2.33 0.45 -9.25
N ASN A 173 -3.05 0.24 -8.13
CA ASN A 173 -2.64 -0.66 -7.06
C ASN A 173 -3.20 -2.08 -7.21
N PHE A 174 -3.93 -2.36 -8.29
CA PHE A 174 -4.41 -3.69 -8.64
C PHE A 174 -3.75 -4.18 -9.92
N ILE A 175 -3.21 -5.38 -9.86
CA ILE A 175 -2.53 -6.03 -10.97
C ILE A 175 -3.41 -7.17 -11.45
N LEU A 176 -3.80 -7.11 -12.72
CA LEU A 176 -4.67 -8.07 -13.39
C LEU A 176 -3.86 -8.89 -14.38
N LYS A 177 -4.07 -10.22 -14.36
CA LYS A 177 -3.56 -11.09 -15.41
C LYS A 177 -4.41 -10.94 -16.67
N ASP A 178 -3.77 -11.09 -17.82
CA ASP A 178 -4.51 -11.29 -19.05
C ASP A 178 -5.41 -12.54 -18.91
N ALA A 179 -6.56 -12.51 -19.54
CA ALA A 179 -7.38 -13.73 -19.62
C ALA A 179 -6.64 -14.73 -20.52
N ASP A 180 -6.42 -15.94 -20.00
CA ASP A 180 -6.02 -17.07 -20.80
C ASP A 180 -7.10 -17.41 -21.85
#